data_1d6754e486a0114c227aa34d443a206e
#
_entry.id   1d6754e486a0114c227aa34d443a206e
#
_cell.length_a   1.000
_cell.length_b   1.000
_cell.length_c   1.000
_cell.angle_alpha   90.00
_cell.angle_beta   90.00
_cell.angle_gamma   90.00
#
_symmetry.space_group_name_H-M   'P 1'
#
loop_
_entity.id
_entity.type
_entity.pdbx_description
1 polymer ?
#
loop_
_entity_poly.entity_id
_entity_poly.type
_entity_poly.pdbx_seq_one_letter_code
_entity_poly.pdbx_strand_id
1 'polypeptide(L)'
;QCEWDEKTITKAADKGNLEMLKYCFSNGCLCDKEESCKQAAIGGHLDCLRLLFDKGKPSRETEEEPPMQAAGFGHTDILKYFVEERKIFSYEEKCNCVINAAMYGKLDCLKYLLGEEAKAPLNFWQYIAYARYYEHPDCENYLLEKGCPEPTDEQYAEFVDDRQRDSEEENSD
;
A
#
# COMPACT_ATOMS: atom_id res chain seq x y z
N GLN A 1 12.48 -24.03 -21.89
CA GLN A 1 11.11 -23.72 -21.48
C GLN A 1 11.05 -23.88 -19.97
N CYS A 2 10.59 -22.86 -19.25
CA CYS A 2 10.51 -22.93 -17.78
C CYS A 2 9.42 -23.95 -17.40
N GLU A 3 9.72 -24.88 -16.51
CA GLU A 3 8.75 -25.86 -16.00
C GLU A 3 7.89 -25.29 -14.87
N TRP A 4 8.16 -24.05 -14.44
CA TRP A 4 7.54 -23.42 -13.30
C TRP A 4 6.50 -22.41 -13.76
N ASP A 5 5.37 -22.41 -13.08
CA ASP A 5 4.21 -21.58 -13.38
C ASP A 5 4.34 -20.14 -12.79
N GLU A 6 3.41 -19.29 -13.16
CA GLU A 6 3.32 -17.92 -12.65
C GLU A 6 3.23 -17.86 -11.14
N LYS A 7 2.59 -18.86 -10.51
CA LYS A 7 2.45 -18.96 -9.04
C LYS A 7 3.79 -19.12 -8.35
N THR A 8 4.78 -19.73 -9.00
CA THR A 8 6.13 -19.88 -8.44
C THR A 8 6.81 -18.53 -8.27
N ILE A 9 6.69 -17.63 -9.25
CA ILE A 9 7.26 -16.27 -9.18
C ILE A 9 6.53 -15.45 -8.12
N THR A 10 5.21 -15.48 -8.11
CA THR A 10 4.40 -14.78 -7.11
C THR A 10 4.74 -15.26 -5.69
N LYS A 11 4.91 -16.56 -5.50
CA LYS A 11 5.31 -17.11 -4.20
C LYS A 11 6.73 -16.77 -3.80
N ALA A 12 7.65 -16.68 -4.76
CA ALA A 12 9.02 -16.22 -4.51
C ALA A 12 9.03 -14.74 -4.09
N ALA A 13 8.17 -13.92 -4.70
CA ALA A 13 7.97 -12.52 -4.35
C ALA A 13 7.37 -12.36 -2.93
N ASP A 14 6.34 -13.13 -2.60
CA ASP A 14 5.71 -13.19 -1.27
C ASP A 14 6.71 -13.56 -0.15
N LYS A 15 7.66 -14.43 -0.45
CA LYS A 15 8.67 -14.89 0.52
C LYS A 15 9.98 -14.11 0.47
N GLY A 16 10.10 -13.09 -0.36
CA GLY A 16 11.33 -12.31 -0.53
C GLY A 16 12.50 -13.12 -1.10
N ASN A 17 12.21 -14.20 -1.81
CA ASN A 17 13.27 -15.06 -2.36
C ASN A 17 13.82 -14.48 -3.67
N LEU A 18 14.70 -13.48 -3.53
CA LEU A 18 15.31 -12.75 -4.64
C LEU A 18 16.09 -13.69 -5.59
N GLU A 19 16.79 -14.68 -5.06
CA GLU A 19 17.57 -15.62 -5.87
C GLU A 19 16.67 -16.50 -6.74
N MET A 20 15.53 -16.94 -6.19
CA MET A 20 14.52 -17.67 -6.95
C MET A 20 13.93 -16.81 -8.07
N LEU A 21 13.62 -15.54 -7.78
CA LEU A 21 13.14 -14.60 -8.80
C LEU A 21 14.15 -14.41 -9.92
N LYS A 22 15.43 -14.20 -9.60
CA LYS A 22 16.50 -14.09 -10.58
C LYS A 22 16.61 -15.36 -11.45
N TYR A 23 16.54 -16.52 -10.82
CA TYR A 23 16.58 -17.80 -11.52
C TYR A 23 15.39 -17.95 -12.48
N CYS A 24 14.18 -17.68 -12.04
CA CYS A 24 12.96 -17.74 -12.88
C CYS A 24 13.06 -16.82 -14.10
N PHE A 25 13.46 -15.56 -13.90
CA PHE A 25 13.65 -14.62 -15.02
C PHE A 25 14.75 -15.04 -15.99
N SER A 26 15.85 -15.61 -15.49
CA SER A 26 16.95 -16.10 -16.35
C SER A 26 16.54 -17.30 -17.21
N ASN A 27 15.54 -18.05 -16.78
CA ASN A 27 15.00 -19.22 -17.50
C ASN A 27 13.72 -18.92 -18.29
N GLY A 28 13.33 -17.65 -18.41
CA GLY A 28 12.18 -17.22 -19.21
C GLY A 28 10.82 -17.68 -18.67
N CYS A 29 10.69 -17.81 -17.33
CA CYS A 29 9.42 -18.13 -16.70
C CYS A 29 8.41 -16.98 -16.88
N LEU A 30 7.15 -17.34 -17.09
CA LEU A 30 6.04 -16.39 -17.13
C LEU A 30 5.81 -15.80 -15.73
N CYS A 31 5.44 -14.54 -15.68
CA CYS A 31 5.21 -13.78 -14.44
C CYS A 31 3.90 -13.02 -14.53
N ASP A 32 3.02 -13.28 -13.59
CA ASP A 32 1.99 -12.32 -13.21
C ASP A 32 2.66 -11.21 -12.39
N LYS A 33 2.97 -10.10 -13.08
CA LYS A 33 3.72 -9.00 -12.45
C LYS A 33 2.92 -8.23 -11.45
N GLU A 34 1.65 -8.01 -11.72
CA GLU A 34 0.76 -7.26 -10.87
C GLU A 34 0.66 -7.96 -9.50
N GLU A 35 0.24 -9.21 -9.50
CA GLU A 35 0.14 -9.99 -8.27
C GLU A 35 1.51 -10.19 -7.59
N SER A 36 2.57 -10.40 -8.36
CA SER A 36 3.91 -10.55 -7.78
C SER A 36 4.43 -9.27 -7.14
N CYS A 37 4.19 -8.10 -7.74
CA CYS A 37 4.55 -6.80 -7.14
C CYS A 37 3.74 -6.51 -5.88
N LYS A 38 2.45 -6.81 -5.90
CA LYS A 38 1.56 -6.71 -4.73
C LYS A 38 2.07 -7.57 -3.59
N GLN A 39 2.34 -8.84 -3.83
CA GLN A 39 2.83 -9.77 -2.81
C GLN A 39 4.20 -9.35 -2.26
N ALA A 40 5.12 -8.88 -3.10
CA ALA A 40 6.40 -8.34 -2.65
C ALA A 40 6.22 -7.09 -1.76
N ALA A 41 5.25 -6.23 -2.07
CA ALA A 41 4.94 -5.05 -1.27
C ALA A 41 4.28 -5.40 0.08
N ILE A 42 3.37 -6.37 0.11
CA ILE A 42 2.76 -6.92 1.33
C ILE A 42 3.84 -7.51 2.26
N GLY A 43 4.78 -8.28 1.70
CA GLY A 43 5.87 -8.89 2.45
C GLY A 43 7.01 -7.95 2.84
N GLY A 44 7.05 -6.71 2.35
CA GLY A 44 8.14 -5.76 2.60
C GLY A 44 9.44 -6.08 1.84
N HIS A 45 9.34 -6.77 0.72
CA HIS A 45 10.50 -7.28 -0.01
C HIS A 45 10.95 -6.33 -1.13
N LEU A 46 11.55 -5.20 -0.74
CA LEU A 46 11.96 -4.12 -1.65
C LEU A 46 12.86 -4.60 -2.80
N ASP A 47 13.84 -5.47 -2.53
CA ASP A 47 14.76 -5.96 -3.59
C ASP A 47 14.05 -6.82 -4.62
N CYS A 48 13.07 -7.62 -4.19
CA CYS A 48 12.21 -8.38 -5.09
C CYS A 48 11.34 -7.44 -5.94
N LEU A 49 10.75 -6.43 -5.31
CA LEU A 49 9.95 -5.41 -5.98
C LEU A 49 10.77 -4.65 -7.03
N ARG A 50 11.99 -4.22 -6.70
CA ARG A 50 12.93 -3.59 -7.65
C ARG A 50 13.18 -4.47 -8.86
N LEU A 51 13.50 -5.75 -8.64
CA LEU A 51 13.74 -6.70 -9.72
C LEU A 51 12.52 -6.90 -10.62
N LEU A 52 11.33 -6.98 -10.04
CA LEU A 52 10.07 -7.11 -10.79
C LEU A 52 9.82 -5.89 -11.68
N PHE A 53 10.05 -4.69 -11.17
CA PHE A 53 9.93 -3.45 -11.95
C PHE A 53 11.01 -3.32 -13.05
N ASP A 54 12.24 -3.77 -12.80
CA ASP A 54 13.34 -3.72 -13.78
C ASP A 54 13.13 -4.71 -14.94
N LYS A 55 12.48 -5.86 -14.69
CA LYS A 55 12.28 -6.91 -15.69
C LYS A 55 11.05 -6.70 -16.58
N GLY A 56 10.33 -5.61 -16.44
CA GLY A 56 9.25 -5.27 -17.35
C GLY A 56 8.69 -3.89 -17.13
N LYS A 57 8.10 -3.34 -18.19
CA LYS A 57 7.39 -2.08 -18.10
C LYS A 57 6.09 -2.33 -17.30
N PRO A 58 5.93 -1.73 -16.11
CA PRO A 58 4.73 -1.93 -15.32
C PRO A 58 3.51 -1.32 -16.04
N SER A 59 2.33 -1.90 -15.82
CA SER A 59 1.06 -1.23 -16.12
C SER A 59 0.79 -0.17 -15.05
N ARG A 60 -0.19 0.69 -15.27
CA ARG A 60 -0.60 1.68 -14.25
C ARG A 60 -1.07 0.99 -12.98
N GLU A 61 -1.87 -0.07 -13.09
CA GLU A 61 -2.36 -0.88 -11.97
C GLU A 61 -1.20 -1.51 -11.17
N THR A 62 -0.19 -2.01 -11.88
CA THR A 62 1.04 -2.53 -11.24
C THR A 62 1.83 -1.46 -10.48
N GLU A 63 1.68 -0.18 -10.82
CA GLU A 63 2.35 0.93 -10.13
C GLU A 63 1.56 1.46 -8.93
N GLU A 64 0.23 1.45 -8.98
CA GLU A 64 -0.65 2.06 -7.98
C GLU A 64 -0.85 1.17 -6.72
N GLU A 65 -0.99 -0.13 -6.89
CA GLU A 65 -1.34 -1.03 -5.79
C GLU A 65 -0.20 -1.30 -4.79
N PRO A 66 1.05 -1.58 -5.22
CA PRO A 66 2.14 -1.89 -4.29
C PRO A 66 2.40 -0.83 -3.22
N PRO A 67 2.40 0.50 -3.50
CA PRO A 67 2.58 1.50 -2.44
C PRO A 67 1.43 1.53 -1.45
N MET A 68 0.17 1.29 -1.87
CA MET A 68 -0.96 1.20 -0.95
C MET A 68 -0.82 0.00 0.00
N GLN A 69 -0.42 -1.15 -0.53
CA GLN A 69 -0.15 -2.34 0.28
C GLN A 69 1.02 -2.08 1.25
N ALA A 70 2.11 -1.50 0.77
CA ALA A 70 3.25 -1.16 1.62
C ALA A 70 2.85 -0.21 2.77
N ALA A 71 1.98 0.76 2.51
CA ALA A 71 1.45 1.67 3.54
C ALA A 71 0.62 0.91 4.59
N GLY A 72 -0.26 0.01 4.16
CA GLY A 72 -1.11 -0.79 5.05
C GLY A 72 -0.35 -1.82 5.87
N PHE A 73 0.76 -2.37 5.33
CA PHE A 73 1.59 -3.35 6.03
C PHE A 73 2.78 -2.73 6.79
N GLY A 74 3.03 -1.42 6.65
CA GLY A 74 4.03 -0.71 7.44
C GLY A 74 5.44 -0.65 6.82
N HIS A 75 5.57 -0.88 5.52
CA HIS A 75 6.85 -0.93 4.81
C HIS A 75 7.26 0.44 4.26
N THR A 76 7.79 1.28 5.14
CA THR A 76 8.19 2.66 4.81
C THR A 76 9.31 2.74 3.78
N ASP A 77 10.19 1.76 3.70
CA ASP A 77 11.26 1.67 2.70
C ASP A 77 10.73 1.52 1.27
N ILE A 78 9.64 0.76 1.09
CA ILE A 78 8.95 0.66 -0.19
C ILE A 78 8.27 1.99 -0.56
N LEU A 79 7.64 2.68 0.40
CA LEU A 79 7.10 4.02 0.15
C LEU A 79 8.18 5.00 -0.31
N LYS A 80 9.35 4.99 0.34
CA LYS A 80 10.51 5.78 -0.07
C LYS A 80 10.94 5.48 -1.50
N TYR A 81 11.00 4.21 -1.87
CA TYR A 81 11.32 3.81 -3.23
C TYR A 81 10.38 4.44 -4.26
N PHE A 82 9.07 4.42 -4.03
CA PHE A 82 8.10 5.01 -4.96
C PHE A 82 8.16 6.54 -4.98
N VAL A 83 8.31 7.20 -3.84
CA VAL A 83 8.34 8.66 -3.74
C VAL A 83 9.66 9.23 -4.27
N GLU A 84 10.79 8.71 -3.81
CA GLU A 84 12.10 9.33 -4.02
C GLU A 84 12.80 8.85 -5.28
N GLU A 85 12.72 7.54 -5.58
CA GLU A 85 13.43 6.95 -6.71
C GLU A 85 12.55 6.86 -7.97
N ARG A 86 11.34 6.34 -7.86
CA ARG A 86 10.42 6.22 -9.00
C ARG A 86 9.77 7.56 -9.37
N LYS A 87 9.47 8.41 -8.39
CA LYS A 87 8.85 9.74 -8.56
C LYS A 87 7.51 9.70 -9.31
N ILE A 88 6.74 8.64 -9.10
CA ILE A 88 5.48 8.37 -9.80
C ILE A 88 4.25 8.58 -8.91
N PHE A 89 4.42 9.11 -7.71
CA PHE A 89 3.36 9.28 -6.72
C PHE A 89 2.43 10.44 -7.06
N SER A 90 1.27 10.14 -7.60
CA SER A 90 0.19 11.10 -7.84
C SER A 90 -0.42 11.61 -6.53
N TYR A 91 -1.25 12.64 -6.62
CA TYR A 91 -2.03 13.14 -5.47
C TYR A 91 -2.95 12.07 -4.88
N GLU A 92 -3.68 11.35 -5.72
CA GLU A 92 -4.62 10.32 -5.34
C GLU A 92 -3.92 9.12 -4.67
N GLU A 93 -2.82 8.64 -5.23
CA GLU A 93 -2.03 7.56 -4.65
C GLU A 93 -1.51 7.90 -3.25
N LYS A 94 -1.08 9.16 -3.03
CA LYS A 94 -0.68 9.62 -1.70
C LYS A 94 -1.84 9.57 -0.71
N CYS A 95 -3.03 10.02 -1.12
CA CYS A 95 -4.22 9.96 -0.28
C CYS A 95 -4.57 8.52 0.11
N ASN A 96 -4.56 7.60 -0.87
CA ASN A 96 -4.85 6.20 -0.66
C ASN A 96 -3.83 5.53 0.28
N CYS A 97 -2.54 5.87 0.16
CA CYS A 97 -1.52 5.39 1.08
C CYS A 97 -1.74 5.91 2.50
N VAL A 98 -2.14 7.18 2.68
CA VAL A 98 -2.46 7.74 4.01
C VAL A 98 -3.67 7.02 4.62
N ILE A 99 -4.72 6.77 3.82
CA ILE A 99 -5.91 6.00 4.26
C ILE A 99 -5.49 4.60 4.72
N ASN A 100 -4.72 3.87 3.92
CA ASN A 100 -4.27 2.53 4.28
C ASN A 100 -3.40 2.53 5.55
N ALA A 101 -2.46 3.47 5.66
CA ALA A 101 -1.63 3.59 6.86
C ALA A 101 -2.47 3.92 8.12
N ALA A 102 -3.50 4.76 8.00
CA ALA A 102 -4.42 5.11 9.09
C ALA A 102 -5.31 3.91 9.48
N MET A 103 -5.87 3.21 8.48
CA MET A 103 -6.74 2.05 8.64
C MET A 103 -6.04 0.88 9.37
N TYR A 104 -4.74 0.68 9.08
CA TYR A 104 -3.97 -0.44 9.66
C TYR A 104 -2.99 0.00 10.75
N GLY A 105 -3.10 1.22 11.26
CA GLY A 105 -2.32 1.71 12.41
C GLY A 105 -0.81 1.85 12.15
N LYS A 106 -0.41 2.17 10.92
CA LYS A 106 1.00 2.24 10.53
C LYS A 106 1.56 3.65 10.71
N LEU A 107 1.79 4.04 11.97
CA LEU A 107 2.19 5.39 12.34
C LEU A 107 3.48 5.87 11.64
N ASP A 108 4.47 5.00 11.44
CA ASP A 108 5.72 5.38 10.78
C ASP A 108 5.52 5.67 9.29
N CYS A 109 4.63 4.94 8.63
CA CYS A 109 4.20 5.24 7.26
C CYS A 109 3.46 6.58 7.19
N LEU A 110 2.55 6.86 8.13
CA LEU A 110 1.88 8.16 8.23
C LEU A 110 2.87 9.30 8.39
N LYS A 111 3.85 9.17 9.30
CA LYS A 111 4.89 10.18 9.52
C LYS A 111 5.67 10.47 8.25
N TYR A 112 6.03 9.44 7.49
CA TYR A 112 6.74 9.60 6.23
C TYR A 112 5.85 10.26 5.16
N LEU A 113 4.63 9.75 4.96
CA LEU A 113 3.71 10.26 3.93
C LEU A 113 3.33 11.73 4.13
N LEU A 114 3.16 12.16 5.38
CA LEU A 114 2.84 13.55 5.74
C LEU A 114 4.07 14.42 5.96
N GLY A 115 5.27 13.85 5.83
CA GLY A 115 6.54 14.56 5.94
C GLY A 115 6.91 15.35 4.68
N GLU A 116 8.07 16.04 4.75
CA GLU A 116 8.54 16.97 3.71
C GLU A 116 8.86 16.30 2.36
N GLU A 117 9.20 15.02 2.38
CA GLU A 117 9.57 14.28 1.17
C GLU A 117 8.34 13.87 0.37
N ALA A 118 7.37 13.22 1.01
CA ALA A 118 6.18 12.70 0.32
C ALA A 118 5.10 13.77 0.17
N LYS A 119 4.92 14.65 1.17
CA LYS A 119 3.96 15.78 1.16
C LYS A 119 2.56 15.36 0.75
N ALA A 120 2.05 14.29 1.37
CA ALA A 120 0.67 13.90 1.15
C ALA A 120 -0.28 15.01 1.66
N PRO A 121 -1.43 15.23 1.00
CA PRO A 121 -2.37 16.26 1.41
C PRO A 121 -3.01 15.95 2.77
N LEU A 122 -3.31 17.01 3.54
CA LEU A 122 -3.88 16.92 4.90
C LEU A 122 -5.35 17.38 4.97
N ASN A 123 -6.02 17.55 3.84
CA ASN A 123 -7.34 18.17 3.76
C ASN A 123 -8.52 17.18 3.80
N PHE A 124 -8.29 15.94 4.18
CA PHE A 124 -9.29 14.88 4.20
C PHE A 124 -9.59 14.40 5.62
N TRP A 125 -10.78 14.67 6.12
CA TRP A 125 -11.26 14.20 7.42
C TRP A 125 -11.37 12.66 7.50
N GLN A 126 -11.49 12.00 6.35
CA GLN A 126 -11.55 10.54 6.26
C GLN A 126 -10.32 9.86 6.88
N TYR A 127 -9.14 10.49 6.86
CA TYR A 127 -7.95 9.93 7.49
C TYR A 127 -8.16 9.67 8.99
N ILE A 128 -8.77 10.65 9.68
CA ILE A 128 -9.13 10.53 11.09
C ILE A 128 -10.26 9.51 11.28
N ALA A 129 -11.27 9.53 10.40
CA ALA A 129 -12.37 8.59 10.47
C ALA A 129 -11.89 7.13 10.35
N TYR A 130 -10.99 6.83 9.44
CA TYR A 130 -10.39 5.50 9.32
C TYR A 130 -9.59 5.11 10.57
N ALA A 131 -8.69 5.98 11.06
CA ALA A 131 -7.90 5.70 12.26
C ALA A 131 -8.79 5.45 13.50
N ARG A 132 -9.87 6.24 13.65
CA ARG A 132 -10.84 6.13 14.75
C ARG A 132 -11.68 4.86 14.65
N TYR A 133 -12.21 4.55 13.47
CA TYR A 133 -13.06 3.37 13.24
C TYR A 133 -12.32 2.05 13.47
N TYR A 134 -11.05 1.98 13.08
CA TYR A 134 -10.22 0.79 13.28
C TYR A 134 -9.40 0.81 14.57
N GLU A 135 -9.71 1.72 15.51
CA GLU A 135 -9.15 1.80 16.85
C GLU A 135 -7.62 1.98 16.89
N HIS A 136 -7.10 2.92 16.08
CA HIS A 136 -5.69 3.30 16.04
C HIS A 136 -5.45 4.70 16.62
N PRO A 137 -5.51 4.89 17.96
CA PRO A 137 -5.44 6.20 18.61
C PRO A 137 -4.12 6.94 18.35
N ASP A 138 -3.01 6.24 18.19
CA ASP A 138 -1.72 6.87 17.90
C ASP A 138 -1.72 7.54 16.51
N CYS A 139 -2.35 6.91 15.52
CA CYS A 139 -2.53 7.48 14.19
C CYS A 139 -3.52 8.64 14.20
N GLU A 140 -4.65 8.50 14.89
CA GLU A 140 -5.65 9.56 15.07
C GLU A 140 -5.02 10.81 15.70
N ASN A 141 -4.34 10.66 16.84
CA ASN A 141 -3.69 11.76 17.54
C ASN A 141 -2.64 12.45 16.64
N TYR A 142 -1.83 11.68 15.94
CA TYR A 142 -0.83 12.24 15.04
C TYR A 142 -1.46 13.05 13.89
N LEU A 143 -2.57 12.57 13.30
CA LEU A 143 -3.30 13.30 12.26
C LEU A 143 -3.89 14.61 12.79
N LEU A 144 -4.47 14.60 14.00
CA LEU A 144 -4.99 15.79 14.67
C LEU A 144 -3.87 16.80 14.96
N GLU A 145 -2.74 16.35 15.48
CA GLU A 145 -1.56 17.20 15.73
C GLU A 145 -1.01 17.85 14.45
N LYS A 146 -1.14 17.18 13.31
CA LYS A 146 -0.75 17.71 11.99
C LYS A 146 -1.78 18.69 11.40
N GLY A 147 -2.92 18.84 12.02
CA GLY A 147 -3.99 19.75 11.58
C GLY A 147 -4.90 19.14 10.50
N CYS A 148 -4.98 17.82 10.43
CA CYS A 148 -5.98 17.17 9.62
C CYS A 148 -7.39 17.56 10.12
N PRO A 149 -8.36 17.87 9.22
CA PRO A 149 -9.70 18.23 9.66
C PRO A 149 -10.37 17.05 10.36
N GLU A 150 -10.97 17.34 11.51
CA GLU A 150 -11.76 16.36 12.25
C GLU A 150 -13.13 16.19 11.58
N PRO A 151 -13.64 14.94 11.45
CA PRO A 151 -15.01 14.74 10.95
C PRO A 151 -16.04 15.33 11.90
N THR A 152 -17.12 15.90 11.37
CA THR A 152 -18.29 16.21 12.18
C THR A 152 -18.97 14.93 12.64
N ASP A 153 -19.81 14.99 13.68
CA ASP A 153 -20.56 13.82 14.17
C ASP A 153 -21.42 13.19 13.06
N GLU A 154 -22.00 14.01 12.20
CA GLU A 154 -22.82 13.58 11.07
C GLU A 154 -21.98 12.87 9.98
N GLN A 155 -20.84 13.45 9.62
CA GLN A 155 -19.90 12.83 8.67
C GLN A 155 -19.34 11.50 9.19
N TYR A 156 -19.05 11.42 10.49
CA TYR A 156 -18.53 10.18 11.06
C TYR A 156 -19.62 9.11 11.16
N ALA A 157 -20.86 9.47 11.50
CA ALA A 157 -21.97 8.53 11.51
C ALA A 157 -22.25 7.94 10.11
N GLU A 158 -22.31 8.79 9.07
CA GLU A 158 -22.46 8.34 7.69
C GLU A 158 -21.32 7.40 7.26
N PHE A 159 -20.07 7.73 7.58
CA PHE A 159 -18.90 6.90 7.31
C PHE A 159 -19.00 5.51 7.97
N VAL A 160 -19.46 5.45 9.23
CA VAL A 160 -19.64 4.17 9.95
C VAL A 160 -20.72 3.33 9.29
N ASP A 161 -21.86 3.93 8.94
CA ASP A 161 -22.97 3.24 8.28
C ASP A 161 -22.56 2.66 6.93
N ASP A 162 -21.74 3.39 6.15
CA ASP A 162 -21.22 2.91 4.87
C ASP A 162 -20.29 1.70 5.06
N ARG A 163 -19.37 1.75 6.04
CA ARG A 163 -18.47 0.64 6.33
C ARG A 163 -19.17 -0.61 6.84
N GLN A 164 -20.24 -0.47 7.58
CA GLN A 164 -21.05 -1.59 8.04
C GLN A 164 -21.79 -2.26 6.90
N ARG A 165 -22.35 -1.49 5.96
CA ARG A 165 -23.00 -2.02 4.75
C ARG A 165 -22.04 -2.82 3.87
N ASP A 166 -20.83 -2.26 3.60
CA ASP A 166 -19.82 -2.97 2.81
C ASP A 166 -19.45 -4.31 3.46
N SER A 167 -19.31 -4.38 4.79
CA SER A 167 -18.95 -5.61 5.49
C SER A 167 -20.08 -6.66 5.50
N GLU A 168 -21.34 -6.26 5.41
CA GLU A 168 -22.50 -7.16 5.31
C GLU A 168 -22.62 -7.77 3.91
N GLU A 169 -22.31 -7.00 2.86
CA GLU A 169 -22.31 -7.48 1.48
C GLU A 169 -21.18 -8.52 1.23
N GLU A 170 -19.98 -8.28 1.74
CA GLU A 170 -18.85 -9.21 1.62
C GLU A 170 -19.08 -10.55 2.35
N ASN A 171 -19.91 -10.60 3.39
CA ASN A 171 -20.22 -11.82 4.13
C ASN A 171 -21.44 -12.59 3.57
N SER A 172 -22.08 -12.09 2.51
CA SER A 172 -23.31 -12.67 1.93
C SER A 172 -23.04 -13.51 0.68
N ASP A 173 -21.81 -13.52 0.18
CA ASP A 173 -21.30 -14.32 -0.96
C ASP A 173 -20.47 -15.52 -0.47
#